data_f0f6a37b4430aa126e7001c3f07ae5bc
#
_entry.id   f0f6a37b4430aa126e7001c3f07ae5bc
#
_cell.length_a   1.000
_cell.length_b   1.000
_cell.length_c   1.000
_cell.angle_alpha   90.00
_cell.angle_beta   90.00
_cell.angle_gamma   90.00
#
_symmetry.space_group_name_H-M   'P 1'
#
loop_
_entity.id
_entity.type
_entity.pdbx_description
1 polymer ?
#
loop_
_entity_poly.entity_id
_entity_poly.type
_entity_poly.pdbx_seq_one_letter_code
_entity_poly.pdbx_strand_id
1 'polypeptide(L)'
;MSAVADHLATRRAMGFRPSRGASLAAFWALLLRDLRVLRKTIVVFAIRTVMQPLLLVFVFTYVFHKIGQGVGGSSSSEAAFSTLLMAGVVGTSMIFQGVQAVALPLVQEFGYTREIEDRVMAPLPVWGVAVEKIAAGAVQALIAGLVVFPLAAVIPATPVHLHVHWLFLLTIAPIAAVLSAALGLTMGTRVKPQQVPLLFAIVVLPITFLGAVYYPWASLAPIRWLQIVVLVNPLVYMCEGFRLALTSGVVHMPIWAIYAGMIAFTVVLSWVGIDGFRRRVLS
;
A
#
# COMPACT_ATOMS: atom_id res chain seq x y z
N MET A 1 -5.43 -2.63 29.43
CA MET A 1 -5.91 -3.81 28.67
C MET A 1 -6.89 -4.69 29.45
N SER A 2 -6.78 -4.87 30.75
CA SER A 2 -7.81 -5.59 31.57
C SER A 2 -9.21 -4.97 31.43
N ALA A 3 -9.34 -3.65 31.51
CA ALA A 3 -10.62 -2.94 31.43
C ALA A 3 -11.37 -3.16 30.09
N VAL A 4 -10.65 -3.24 28.95
CA VAL A 4 -11.25 -3.54 27.64
C VAL A 4 -11.72 -4.99 27.57
N ALA A 5 -10.91 -5.92 28.05
CA ALA A 5 -11.26 -7.33 28.12
C ALA A 5 -12.50 -7.55 29.00
N ASP A 6 -12.56 -6.90 30.17
CA ASP A 6 -13.70 -6.94 31.09
C ASP A 6 -14.96 -6.33 30.47
N HIS A 7 -14.83 -5.19 29.77
CA HIS A 7 -15.93 -4.57 29.06
C HIS A 7 -16.49 -5.46 27.95
N LEU A 8 -15.62 -6.08 27.15
CA LEU A 8 -16.04 -7.01 26.10
C LEU A 8 -16.67 -8.29 26.66
N ALA A 9 -16.15 -8.80 27.80
CA ALA A 9 -16.72 -9.94 28.50
C ALA A 9 -18.12 -9.60 29.05
N THR A 10 -18.29 -8.43 29.66
CA THR A 10 -19.58 -7.93 30.16
C THR A 10 -20.60 -7.75 29.04
N ARG A 11 -20.19 -7.18 27.90
CA ARG A 11 -21.05 -7.08 26.69
C ARG A 11 -21.50 -8.45 26.19
N ARG A 12 -20.59 -9.44 26.15
CA ARG A 12 -20.92 -10.81 25.77
C ARG A 12 -21.90 -11.44 26.78
N ALA A 13 -21.67 -11.27 28.08
CA ALA A 13 -22.53 -11.80 29.12
C ALA A 13 -23.96 -11.20 29.07
N MET A 14 -24.06 -9.91 28.71
CA MET A 14 -25.35 -9.22 28.52
C MET A 14 -26.04 -9.54 27.19
N GLY A 15 -25.45 -10.39 26.33
CA GLY A 15 -26.02 -10.73 25.02
C GLY A 15 -26.08 -9.53 24.05
N PHE A 16 -25.31 -8.46 24.34
CA PHE A 16 -25.34 -7.24 23.52
C PHE A 16 -24.82 -7.53 22.10
N ARG A 17 -25.73 -7.58 21.16
CA ARG A 17 -25.41 -7.61 19.71
C ARG A 17 -25.80 -6.26 19.13
N PRO A 18 -24.82 -5.45 18.70
CA PRO A 18 -25.15 -4.20 18.03
C PRO A 18 -26.00 -4.47 16.80
N SER A 19 -27.01 -3.64 16.56
CA SER A 19 -27.78 -3.73 15.33
C SER A 19 -26.87 -3.49 14.11
N ARG A 20 -27.19 -4.10 12.97
CA ARG A 20 -26.41 -3.90 11.73
C ARG A 20 -26.27 -2.42 11.38
N GLY A 21 -27.33 -1.63 11.59
CA GLY A 21 -27.32 -0.18 11.39
C GLY A 21 -26.35 0.55 12.29
N ALA A 22 -26.31 0.22 13.60
CA ALA A 22 -25.38 0.81 14.55
C ALA A 22 -23.90 0.48 14.21
N SER A 23 -23.64 -0.76 13.79
CA SER A 23 -22.29 -1.17 13.38
C SER A 23 -21.84 -0.43 12.11
N LEU A 24 -22.72 -0.27 11.12
CA LEU A 24 -22.41 0.45 9.89
C LEU A 24 -22.19 1.95 10.16
N ALA A 25 -23.04 2.56 11.00
CA ALA A 25 -22.87 3.96 11.40
C ALA A 25 -21.55 4.18 12.16
N ALA A 26 -21.17 3.27 13.05
CA ALA A 26 -19.91 3.30 13.78
C ALA A 26 -18.70 3.16 12.83
N PHE A 27 -18.76 2.26 11.84
CA PHE A 27 -17.74 2.10 10.82
C PHE A 27 -17.51 3.40 10.04
N TRP A 28 -18.57 4.01 9.53
CA TRP A 28 -18.47 5.26 8.79
C TRP A 28 -17.99 6.42 9.66
N ALA A 29 -18.42 6.47 10.92
CA ALA A 29 -17.97 7.51 11.86
C ALA A 29 -16.45 7.42 12.12
N LEU A 30 -15.92 6.21 12.30
CA LEU A 30 -14.47 5.98 12.47
C LEU A 30 -13.70 6.32 11.20
N LEU A 31 -14.15 5.86 10.05
CA LEU A 31 -13.54 6.17 8.75
C LEU A 31 -13.50 7.68 8.48
N LEU A 32 -14.61 8.37 8.71
CA LEU A 32 -14.68 9.82 8.55
C LEU A 32 -13.78 10.56 9.55
N ARG A 33 -13.64 10.03 10.78
CA ARG A 33 -12.68 10.56 11.76
C ARG A 33 -11.26 10.49 11.21
N ASP A 34 -10.82 9.33 10.73
CA ASP A 34 -9.47 9.14 10.21
C ASP A 34 -9.21 9.99 8.96
N LEU A 35 -10.20 10.16 8.08
CA LEU A 35 -10.11 11.07 6.94
C LEU A 35 -10.08 12.56 7.36
N ARG A 36 -10.78 12.95 8.44
CA ARG A 36 -10.67 14.31 8.99
C ARG A 36 -9.29 14.58 9.60
N VAL A 37 -8.70 13.59 10.26
CA VAL A 37 -7.32 13.69 10.77
C VAL A 37 -6.35 13.86 9.58
N LEU A 38 -6.50 13.07 8.53
CA LEU A 38 -5.72 13.21 7.30
C LEU A 38 -5.83 14.63 6.72
N ARG A 39 -7.05 15.19 6.64
CA ARG A 39 -7.27 16.56 6.16
C ARG A 39 -6.55 17.60 7.01
N LYS A 40 -6.51 17.44 8.33
CA LYS A 40 -5.79 18.36 9.24
C LYS A 40 -4.26 18.28 9.06
N THR A 41 -3.73 17.13 8.68
CA THR A 41 -2.30 16.89 8.47
C THR A 41 -1.92 16.82 6.99
N ILE A 42 -2.76 17.39 6.11
CA ILE A 42 -2.64 17.24 4.65
C ILE A 42 -1.28 17.69 4.11
N VAL A 43 -0.68 18.74 4.68
CA VAL A 43 0.63 19.25 4.25
C VAL A 43 1.73 18.23 4.51
N VAL A 44 1.77 17.68 5.73
CA VAL A 44 2.75 16.64 6.10
C VAL A 44 2.53 15.38 5.27
N PHE A 45 1.26 15.00 5.07
CA PHE A 45 0.88 13.89 4.20
C PHE A 45 1.35 14.12 2.77
N ALA A 46 1.11 15.29 2.18
CA ALA A 46 1.49 15.63 0.82
C ALA A 46 3.02 15.58 0.64
N ILE A 47 3.78 16.21 1.53
CA ILE A 47 5.25 16.20 1.47
C ILE A 47 5.76 14.77 1.53
N ARG A 48 5.29 13.95 2.47
CA ARG A 48 5.71 12.56 2.61
C ARG A 48 5.35 11.72 1.39
N THR A 49 4.15 11.92 0.84
CA THR A 49 3.64 11.16 -0.31
C THR A 49 4.36 11.52 -1.61
N VAL A 50 4.70 12.80 -1.79
CA VAL A 50 5.36 13.30 -3.01
C VAL A 50 6.86 13.02 -3.00
N MET A 51 7.53 13.15 -1.86
CA MET A 51 8.99 13.15 -1.77
C MET A 51 9.63 11.89 -2.36
N GLN A 52 9.11 10.71 -2.03
CA GLN A 52 9.68 9.44 -2.49
C GLN A 52 9.54 9.23 -4.01
N PRO A 53 8.34 9.31 -4.63
CA PRO A 53 8.20 9.19 -6.07
C PRO A 53 8.93 10.31 -6.82
N LEU A 54 8.94 11.52 -6.27
CA LEU A 54 9.66 12.66 -6.84
C LEU A 54 11.15 12.36 -6.98
N LEU A 55 11.81 11.95 -5.88
CA LEU A 55 13.24 11.65 -5.90
C LEU A 55 13.55 10.50 -6.87
N LEU A 56 12.74 9.46 -6.89
CA LEU A 56 12.93 8.30 -7.75
C LEU A 56 12.80 8.68 -9.23
N VAL A 57 11.73 9.38 -9.58
CA VAL A 57 11.51 9.85 -10.95
C VAL A 57 12.61 10.85 -11.36
N PHE A 58 12.89 11.83 -10.51
CA PHE A 58 13.91 12.84 -10.79
C PHE A 58 15.28 12.23 -11.08
N VAL A 59 15.75 11.30 -10.24
CA VAL A 59 17.07 10.69 -10.45
C VAL A 59 17.10 9.84 -11.71
N PHE A 60 16.13 8.94 -11.89
CA PHE A 60 16.18 7.98 -12.99
C PHE A 60 15.81 8.55 -14.36
N THR A 61 14.93 9.55 -14.42
CA THR A 61 14.45 10.08 -15.71
C THR A 61 15.05 11.44 -16.06
N TYR A 62 15.53 12.21 -15.09
CA TYR A 62 16.13 13.51 -15.35
C TYR A 62 17.66 13.48 -15.18
N VAL A 63 18.17 13.07 -13.99
CA VAL A 63 19.62 13.12 -13.74
C VAL A 63 20.37 12.16 -14.64
N PHE A 64 19.97 10.88 -14.69
CA PHE A 64 20.67 9.87 -15.52
C PHE A 64 20.64 10.21 -17.00
N HIS A 65 19.54 10.76 -17.50
CA HIS A 65 19.47 11.28 -18.87
C HIS A 65 20.49 12.41 -19.09
N LYS A 66 20.59 13.39 -18.19
CA LYS A 66 21.46 14.55 -18.33
C LYS A 66 22.96 14.23 -18.26
N ILE A 67 23.35 13.20 -17.49
CA ILE A 67 24.77 12.76 -17.40
C ILE A 67 25.14 11.73 -18.48
N GLY A 68 24.25 11.48 -19.45
CA GLY A 68 24.51 10.53 -20.55
C GLY A 68 24.53 9.05 -20.14
N GLN A 69 23.99 8.73 -18.94
CA GLN A 69 23.82 7.35 -18.44
C GLN A 69 22.36 6.91 -18.54
N GLY A 70 21.60 7.44 -19.48
CA GLY A 70 20.22 7.03 -19.74
C GLY A 70 20.14 5.54 -20.05
N VAL A 71 19.18 4.86 -19.44
CA VAL A 71 19.00 3.42 -19.65
C VAL A 71 18.44 3.17 -21.04
N GLY A 72 19.24 2.52 -21.93
CA GLY A 72 18.80 2.09 -23.25
C GLY A 72 19.57 2.67 -24.43
N GLY A 73 20.38 3.73 -24.27
CA GLY A 73 21.31 4.23 -25.27
C GLY A 73 20.69 4.90 -26.54
N SER A 74 19.37 4.90 -26.67
CA SER A 74 18.63 5.63 -27.71
C SER A 74 17.43 6.36 -27.11
N SER A 75 17.02 7.47 -27.76
CA SER A 75 15.88 8.28 -27.26
C SER A 75 14.57 7.49 -27.15
N SER A 76 14.33 6.54 -28.02
CA SER A 76 13.16 5.67 -28.01
C SER A 76 13.18 4.67 -26.86
N SER A 77 14.35 4.11 -26.52
CA SER A 77 14.49 3.19 -25.39
C SER A 77 14.47 3.91 -24.05
N GLU A 78 14.95 5.15 -23.98
CA GLU A 78 14.83 5.99 -22.79
C GLU A 78 13.37 6.38 -22.48
N ALA A 79 12.59 6.74 -23.50
CA ALA A 79 11.17 7.02 -23.36
C ALA A 79 10.38 5.77 -22.91
N ALA A 80 10.73 4.59 -23.46
CA ALA A 80 10.15 3.32 -23.04
C ALA A 80 10.49 3.00 -21.57
N PHE A 81 11.73 3.21 -21.14
CA PHE A 81 12.16 3.04 -19.77
C PHE A 81 11.44 4.00 -18.81
N SER A 82 11.35 5.29 -19.18
CA SER A 82 10.63 6.28 -18.36
C SER A 82 9.15 5.91 -18.18
N THR A 83 8.51 5.41 -19.23
CA THR A 83 7.12 4.95 -19.18
C THR A 83 6.97 3.69 -18.28
N LEU A 84 7.88 2.73 -18.41
CA LEU A 84 7.93 1.53 -17.58
C LEU A 84 8.15 1.87 -16.09
N LEU A 85 9.08 2.78 -15.83
CA LEU A 85 9.40 3.24 -14.47
C LEU A 85 8.19 3.89 -13.82
N MET A 86 7.42 4.71 -14.55
CA MET A 86 6.23 5.37 -14.01
C MET A 86 5.21 4.37 -13.46
N ALA A 87 4.94 3.29 -14.19
CA ALA A 87 4.04 2.24 -13.70
C ALA A 87 4.54 1.59 -12.41
N GLY A 88 5.85 1.32 -12.32
CA GLY A 88 6.49 0.82 -11.10
C GLY A 88 6.42 1.81 -9.93
N VAL A 89 6.61 3.10 -10.21
CA VAL A 89 6.54 4.17 -9.19
C VAL A 89 5.13 4.31 -8.60
N VAL A 90 4.07 4.17 -9.42
CA VAL A 90 2.68 4.14 -8.90
C VAL A 90 2.51 3.02 -7.88
N GLY A 91 2.92 1.79 -8.23
CA GLY A 91 2.85 0.65 -7.31
C GLY A 91 3.63 0.86 -6.03
N THR A 92 4.86 1.36 -6.15
CA THR A 92 5.74 1.65 -5.00
C THR A 92 5.16 2.73 -4.10
N SER A 93 4.64 3.82 -4.66
CA SER A 93 4.03 4.90 -3.89
C SER A 93 2.80 4.43 -3.12
N MET A 94 1.98 3.58 -3.74
CA MET A 94 0.80 3.01 -3.09
C MET A 94 1.17 2.08 -1.93
N ILE A 95 2.15 1.19 -2.12
CA ILE A 95 2.53 0.25 -1.06
C ILE A 95 3.16 0.98 0.13
N PHE A 96 4.05 1.94 -0.12
CA PHE A 96 4.66 2.75 0.94
C PHE A 96 3.62 3.54 1.73
N GLN A 97 2.74 4.24 1.02
CA GLN A 97 1.72 5.05 1.68
C GLN A 97 0.70 4.19 2.42
N GLY A 98 0.24 3.09 1.83
CA GLY A 98 -0.71 2.18 2.48
C GLY A 98 -0.13 1.54 3.74
N VAL A 99 1.13 1.09 3.69
CA VAL A 99 1.83 0.56 4.87
C VAL A 99 1.98 1.63 5.94
N GLN A 100 2.46 2.83 5.60
CA GLN A 100 2.68 3.91 6.57
C GLN A 100 1.37 4.43 7.17
N ALA A 101 0.31 4.50 6.37
CA ALA A 101 -1.00 4.99 6.79
C ALA A 101 -1.67 4.11 7.85
N VAL A 102 -1.33 2.82 7.87
CA VAL A 102 -1.91 1.86 8.83
C VAL A 102 -0.90 1.47 9.91
N ALA A 103 0.32 1.08 9.54
CA ALA A 103 1.29 0.54 10.48
C ALA A 103 1.72 1.57 11.54
N LEU A 104 2.05 2.81 11.12
CA LEU A 104 2.55 3.83 12.04
C LEU A 104 1.50 4.27 13.08
N PRO A 105 0.26 4.69 12.68
CA PRO A 105 -0.77 5.02 13.64
C PRO A 105 -1.10 3.86 14.56
N LEU A 106 -1.19 2.65 14.03
CA LEU A 106 -1.55 1.46 14.80
C LEU A 106 -0.51 1.16 15.89
N VAL A 107 0.78 1.27 15.56
CA VAL A 107 1.85 1.08 16.54
C VAL A 107 1.81 2.17 17.62
N GLN A 108 1.47 3.41 17.27
CA GLN A 108 1.29 4.50 18.24
C GLN A 108 0.06 4.29 19.11
N GLU A 109 -1.08 3.91 18.51
CA GLU A 109 -2.34 3.64 19.23
C GLU A 109 -2.21 2.47 20.22
N PHE A 110 -1.42 1.45 19.88
CA PHE A 110 -1.15 0.33 20.81
C PHE A 110 -0.08 0.64 21.85
N GLY A 111 0.94 1.44 21.49
CA GLY A 111 2.12 1.62 22.32
C GLY A 111 2.11 2.85 23.21
N TYR A 112 1.58 3.97 22.75
CA TYR A 112 1.70 5.26 23.42
C TYR A 112 0.37 5.89 23.81
N THR A 113 -0.59 6.01 22.88
CA THR A 113 -1.83 6.78 23.12
C THR A 113 -2.96 5.94 23.67
N ARG A 114 -2.92 4.61 23.49
CA ARG A 114 -3.98 3.66 23.84
C ARG A 114 -5.37 3.97 23.25
N GLU A 115 -5.41 4.83 22.22
CA GLU A 115 -6.67 5.20 21.55
C GLU A 115 -7.41 4.01 20.95
N ILE A 116 -6.71 2.88 20.75
CA ILE A 116 -7.33 1.64 20.29
C ILE A 116 -8.39 1.14 21.27
N GLU A 117 -8.22 1.39 22.58
CA GLU A 117 -9.17 0.99 23.60
C GLU A 117 -10.52 1.70 23.38
N ASP A 118 -10.50 3.00 23.10
CA ASP A 118 -11.72 3.78 22.80
C ASP A 118 -12.38 3.33 21.50
N ARG A 119 -11.60 2.99 20.47
CA ARG A 119 -12.12 2.52 19.18
C ARG A 119 -12.83 1.17 19.30
N VAL A 120 -12.32 0.28 20.13
CA VAL A 120 -12.92 -1.05 20.38
C VAL A 120 -14.18 -0.95 21.26
N MET A 121 -14.35 0.14 22.00
CA MET A 121 -15.59 0.43 22.71
C MET A 121 -16.76 0.84 21.81
N ALA A 122 -16.53 1.23 20.57
CA ALA A 122 -17.59 1.51 19.60
C ALA A 122 -18.50 0.29 19.40
N PRO A 123 -19.76 0.45 18.98
CA PRO A 123 -20.68 -0.65 18.68
C PRO A 123 -20.31 -1.38 17.39
N LEU A 124 -19.04 -1.77 17.26
CA LEU A 124 -18.44 -2.44 16.12
C LEU A 124 -17.69 -3.70 16.62
N PRO A 125 -17.75 -4.83 15.90
CA PRO A 125 -16.91 -5.97 16.26
C PRO A 125 -15.43 -5.64 16.07
N VAL A 126 -14.55 -6.24 16.87
CA VAL A 126 -13.09 -5.97 16.82
C VAL A 126 -12.50 -6.11 15.42
N TRP A 127 -12.94 -7.12 14.65
CA TRP A 127 -12.52 -7.27 13.25
C TRP A 127 -13.00 -6.12 12.36
N GLY A 128 -14.14 -5.50 12.69
CA GLY A 128 -14.67 -4.36 11.95
C GLY A 128 -13.81 -3.11 12.09
N VAL A 129 -13.18 -2.89 13.26
CA VAL A 129 -12.20 -1.82 13.47
C VAL A 129 -10.95 -2.06 12.61
N ALA A 130 -10.49 -3.32 12.51
CA ALA A 130 -9.35 -3.66 11.65
C ALA A 130 -9.67 -3.44 10.16
N VAL A 131 -10.88 -3.77 9.71
CA VAL A 131 -11.33 -3.51 8.33
C VAL A 131 -11.44 -2.01 8.05
N GLU A 132 -11.92 -1.23 9.02
CA GLU A 132 -11.95 0.23 8.92
C GLU A 132 -10.55 0.81 8.73
N LYS A 133 -9.55 0.33 9.48
CA LYS A 133 -8.14 0.73 9.30
C LYS A 133 -7.61 0.40 7.91
N ILE A 134 -7.95 -0.78 7.37
CA ILE A 134 -7.60 -1.13 5.99
C ILE A 134 -8.28 -0.15 5.01
N ALA A 135 -9.55 0.17 5.19
CA ALA A 135 -10.26 1.09 4.32
C ALA A 135 -9.67 2.50 4.33
N ALA A 136 -9.36 3.04 5.53
CA ALA A 136 -8.72 4.34 5.67
C ALA A 136 -7.32 4.38 5.03
N GLY A 137 -6.53 3.32 5.22
CA GLY A 137 -5.22 3.17 4.58
C GLY A 137 -5.30 3.02 3.06
N ALA A 138 -6.29 2.28 2.56
CA ALA A 138 -6.51 2.11 1.14
C ALA A 138 -6.86 3.44 0.43
N VAL A 139 -7.69 4.29 1.05
CA VAL A 139 -7.96 5.64 0.53
C VAL A 139 -6.67 6.46 0.42
N GLN A 140 -5.81 6.42 1.44
CA GLN A 140 -4.53 7.14 1.42
C GLN A 140 -3.57 6.58 0.35
N ALA A 141 -3.54 5.26 0.15
CA ALA A 141 -2.76 4.62 -0.90
C ALA A 141 -3.24 5.02 -2.31
N LEU A 142 -4.57 5.10 -2.52
CA LEU A 142 -5.14 5.59 -3.79
C LEU A 142 -4.73 7.03 -4.08
N ILE A 143 -4.79 7.91 -3.08
CA ILE A 143 -4.34 9.30 -3.23
C ILE A 143 -2.85 9.33 -3.60
N ALA A 144 -2.02 8.51 -2.97
CA ALA A 144 -0.59 8.43 -3.29
C ALA A 144 -0.33 7.98 -4.74
N GLY A 145 -1.04 6.96 -5.20
CA GLY A 145 -0.97 6.53 -6.60
C GLY A 145 -1.37 7.65 -7.57
N LEU A 146 -2.44 8.39 -7.26
CA LEU A 146 -2.92 9.50 -8.07
C LEU A 146 -1.91 10.66 -8.17
N VAL A 147 -1.18 10.95 -7.10
CA VAL A 147 -0.17 12.02 -7.05
C VAL A 147 1.00 11.75 -8.01
N VAL A 148 1.28 10.50 -8.37
CA VAL A 148 2.36 10.16 -9.31
C VAL A 148 2.08 10.70 -10.72
N PHE A 149 0.82 10.80 -11.15
CA PHE A 149 0.50 11.26 -12.51
C PHE A 149 0.94 12.70 -12.81
N PRO A 150 0.66 13.71 -11.98
CA PRO A 150 1.21 15.04 -12.21
C PRO A 150 2.74 15.07 -12.14
N LEU A 151 3.37 14.27 -11.29
CA LEU A 151 4.84 14.17 -11.26
C LEU A 151 5.39 13.61 -12.58
N ALA A 152 4.70 12.61 -13.16
CA ALA A 152 5.05 12.03 -14.44
C ALA A 152 4.95 13.02 -15.61
N ALA A 153 4.11 14.04 -15.51
CA ALA A 153 3.95 15.06 -16.54
C ALA A 153 4.99 16.18 -16.44
N VAL A 154 5.53 16.46 -15.25
CA VAL A 154 6.37 17.66 -15.00
C VAL A 154 7.87 17.33 -14.92
N ILE A 155 8.25 16.18 -14.37
CA ILE A 155 9.65 15.90 -13.98
C ILE A 155 10.49 15.28 -15.11
N PRO A 156 10.00 14.28 -15.90
CA PRO A 156 10.84 13.57 -16.86
C PRO A 156 11.44 14.47 -17.92
N ALA A 157 12.73 14.27 -18.23
CA ALA A 157 13.40 14.93 -19.36
C ALA A 157 12.99 14.33 -20.71
N THR A 158 12.48 13.08 -20.70
CA THR A 158 11.99 12.36 -21.88
C THR A 158 10.46 12.24 -21.81
N PRO A 159 9.75 12.32 -22.96
CA PRO A 159 8.30 12.20 -22.97
C PRO A 159 7.85 10.83 -22.43
N VAL A 160 6.92 10.85 -21.50
CA VAL A 160 6.31 9.63 -20.96
C VAL A 160 5.02 9.35 -21.73
N HIS A 161 4.98 8.24 -22.44
CA HIS A 161 3.82 7.83 -23.23
C HIS A 161 2.94 6.87 -22.43
N LEU A 162 2.09 7.43 -21.55
CA LEU A 162 1.11 6.63 -20.80
C LEU A 162 -0.09 6.31 -21.70
N HIS A 163 -0.38 5.02 -21.81
CA HIS A 163 -1.58 4.51 -22.46
C HIS A 163 -2.50 3.93 -21.40
N VAL A 164 -3.47 4.73 -20.95
CA VAL A 164 -4.34 4.35 -19.84
C VAL A 164 -5.44 3.40 -20.29
N HIS A 165 -5.36 2.16 -19.86
CA HIS A 165 -6.43 1.17 -19.98
C HIS A 165 -7.35 1.26 -18.76
N TRP A 166 -8.37 2.10 -18.85
CA TRP A 166 -9.26 2.44 -17.73
C TRP A 166 -9.87 1.23 -17.02
N LEU A 167 -10.25 0.19 -17.75
CA LEU A 167 -10.83 -1.02 -17.17
C LEU A 167 -9.83 -1.69 -16.20
N PHE A 168 -8.58 -1.86 -16.60
CA PHE A 168 -7.54 -2.45 -15.75
C PHE A 168 -7.17 -1.51 -14.61
N LEU A 169 -7.05 -0.21 -14.84
CA LEU A 169 -6.71 0.76 -13.80
C LEU A 169 -7.78 0.78 -12.70
N LEU A 170 -9.06 0.84 -13.05
CA LEU A 170 -10.17 0.88 -12.11
C LEU A 170 -10.34 -0.42 -11.28
N THR A 171 -9.84 -1.54 -11.77
CA THR A 171 -9.86 -2.81 -11.03
C THR A 171 -8.59 -3.04 -10.23
N ILE A 172 -7.42 -2.75 -10.80
CA ILE A 172 -6.12 -2.98 -10.17
C ILE A 172 -5.85 -1.98 -9.03
N ALA A 173 -6.14 -0.69 -9.23
CA ALA A 173 -5.83 0.32 -8.23
C ALA A 173 -6.54 0.10 -6.88
N PRO A 174 -7.83 -0.23 -6.80
CA PRO A 174 -8.48 -0.57 -5.53
C PRO A 174 -7.91 -1.82 -4.87
N ILE A 175 -7.62 -2.88 -5.64
CA ILE A 175 -7.03 -4.11 -5.09
C ILE A 175 -5.63 -3.81 -4.54
N ALA A 176 -4.80 -3.06 -5.27
CA ALA A 176 -3.47 -2.62 -4.84
C ALA A 176 -3.53 -1.78 -3.55
N ALA A 177 -4.52 -0.89 -3.45
CA ALA A 177 -4.73 -0.05 -2.28
C ALA A 177 -5.08 -0.87 -1.03
N VAL A 178 -6.02 -1.80 -1.16
CA VAL A 178 -6.41 -2.70 -0.05
C VAL A 178 -5.24 -3.62 0.34
N LEU A 179 -4.51 -4.16 -0.63
CA LEU A 179 -3.31 -4.97 -0.41
C LEU A 179 -2.25 -4.20 0.39
N SER A 180 -1.97 -2.97 0.01
CA SER A 180 -1.00 -2.10 0.67
C SER A 180 -1.39 -1.82 2.13
N ALA A 181 -2.65 -1.50 2.36
CA ALA A 181 -3.19 -1.26 3.70
C ALA A 181 -3.23 -2.53 4.56
N ALA A 182 -3.56 -3.68 3.97
CA ALA A 182 -3.55 -4.98 4.65
C ALA A 182 -2.13 -5.40 5.07
N LEU A 183 -1.12 -5.13 4.22
CA LEU A 183 0.28 -5.29 4.58
C LEU A 183 0.63 -4.40 5.78
N GLY A 184 0.21 -3.12 5.75
CA GLY A 184 0.40 -2.19 6.86
C GLY A 184 -0.25 -2.68 8.16
N LEU A 185 -1.47 -3.22 8.10
CA LEU A 185 -2.14 -3.81 9.25
C LEU A 185 -1.36 -5.01 9.81
N THR A 186 -0.91 -5.91 8.94
CA THR A 186 -0.12 -7.09 9.32
C THR A 186 1.18 -6.69 10.03
N MET A 187 1.87 -5.67 9.49
CA MET A 187 3.09 -5.16 10.10
C MET A 187 2.80 -4.46 11.43
N GLY A 188 1.83 -3.55 11.48
CA GLY A 188 1.49 -2.76 12.65
C GLY A 188 1.00 -3.58 13.84
N THR A 189 0.38 -4.73 13.59
CA THR A 189 -0.11 -5.62 14.67
C THR A 189 0.96 -6.52 15.26
N ARG A 190 2.07 -6.76 14.56
CA ARG A 190 3.12 -7.71 15.00
C ARG A 190 4.36 -7.06 15.58
N VAL A 191 4.49 -5.73 15.47
CA VAL A 191 5.71 -5.00 15.79
C VAL A 191 5.52 -4.12 17.02
N LYS A 192 6.55 -4.08 17.87
CA LYS A 192 6.61 -3.13 18.98
C LYS A 192 7.06 -1.75 18.47
N PRO A 193 6.67 -0.63 19.12
CA PRO A 193 7.03 0.72 18.70
C PRO A 193 8.53 0.92 18.43
N GLN A 194 9.38 0.34 19.27
CA GLN A 194 10.84 0.44 19.18
C GLN A 194 11.44 -0.28 17.96
N GLN A 195 10.72 -1.24 17.39
CA GLN A 195 11.16 -2.07 16.27
C GLN A 195 10.72 -1.53 14.90
N VAL A 196 9.93 -0.46 14.86
CA VAL A 196 9.40 0.11 13.60
C VAL A 196 10.51 0.47 12.61
N PRO A 197 11.58 1.20 12.99
CA PRO A 197 12.66 1.52 12.05
C PRO A 197 13.34 0.28 11.47
N LEU A 198 13.58 -0.72 12.31
CA LEU A 198 14.18 -1.98 11.91
C LEU A 198 13.29 -2.75 10.92
N LEU A 199 11.98 -2.76 11.17
CA LEU A 199 11.02 -3.42 10.28
C LEU A 199 10.97 -2.76 8.91
N PHE A 200 11.01 -1.42 8.85
CA PHE A 200 11.08 -0.71 7.57
C PHE A 200 12.35 -1.07 6.80
N ALA A 201 13.51 -1.16 7.47
CA ALA A 201 14.75 -1.55 6.83
C ALA A 201 14.74 -3.01 6.35
N ILE A 202 14.25 -3.95 7.16
CA ILE A 202 14.31 -5.39 6.85
C ILE A 202 13.21 -5.83 5.88
N VAL A 203 12.02 -5.22 5.91
CA VAL A 203 10.87 -5.65 5.12
C VAL A 203 10.63 -4.75 3.93
N VAL A 204 10.53 -3.43 4.16
CA VAL A 204 10.12 -2.50 3.11
C VAL A 204 11.20 -2.28 2.06
N LEU A 205 12.48 -2.20 2.45
CA LEU A 205 13.58 -2.05 1.49
C LEU A 205 13.68 -3.26 0.53
N PRO A 206 13.74 -4.52 1.00
CA PRO A 206 13.77 -5.67 0.08
C PRO A 206 12.51 -5.77 -0.78
N ILE A 207 11.32 -5.49 -0.24
CA ILE A 207 10.08 -5.44 -1.02
C ILE A 207 10.22 -4.46 -2.18
N THR A 208 10.80 -3.28 -1.96
CA THR A 208 10.94 -2.25 -2.99
C THR A 208 11.97 -2.64 -4.05
N PHE A 209 13.17 -3.07 -3.65
CA PHE A 209 14.23 -3.39 -4.59
C PHE A 209 13.93 -4.65 -5.42
N LEU A 210 13.28 -5.64 -4.81
CA LEU A 210 12.87 -6.88 -5.48
C LEU A 210 11.44 -6.81 -6.05
N GLY A 211 10.80 -5.65 -6.03
CA GLY A 211 9.40 -5.43 -6.43
C GLY A 211 9.19 -5.26 -7.94
N ALA A 212 10.18 -5.55 -8.77
CA ALA A 212 10.10 -5.34 -10.22
C ALA A 212 9.70 -3.90 -10.61
N VAL A 213 10.14 -2.91 -9.84
CA VAL A 213 9.84 -1.48 -10.06
C VAL A 213 10.55 -0.98 -11.30
N TYR A 214 11.82 -1.33 -11.45
CA TYR A 214 12.75 -0.81 -12.47
C TYR A 214 12.84 -1.68 -13.73
N TYR A 215 12.27 -2.89 -13.70
CA TYR A 215 12.35 -3.88 -14.77
C TYR A 215 11.07 -4.72 -14.78
N PRO A 216 10.63 -5.23 -15.95
CA PRO A 216 9.54 -6.20 -16.01
C PRO A 216 9.97 -7.53 -15.39
N TRP A 217 9.04 -8.25 -14.77
CA TRP A 217 9.31 -9.60 -14.25
C TRP A 217 9.87 -10.56 -15.31
N ALA A 218 9.40 -10.45 -16.56
CA ALA A 218 9.87 -11.27 -17.68
C ALA A 218 11.36 -11.07 -17.98
N SER A 219 11.94 -9.91 -17.69
CA SER A 219 13.37 -9.62 -17.88
C SER A 219 14.28 -10.40 -16.95
N LEU A 220 13.73 -11.03 -15.89
CA LEU A 220 14.47 -11.91 -14.99
C LEU A 220 14.62 -13.36 -15.53
N ALA A 221 14.12 -13.67 -16.73
CA ALA A 221 14.22 -15.00 -17.33
C ALA A 221 15.66 -15.61 -17.35
N PRO A 222 16.74 -14.82 -17.54
CA PRO A 222 18.12 -15.34 -17.45
C PRO A 222 18.50 -15.79 -16.03
N ILE A 223 17.84 -15.25 -14.99
CA ILE A 223 18.13 -15.53 -13.56
C ILE A 223 16.89 -16.20 -12.94
N ARG A 224 16.64 -17.45 -13.34
CA ARG A 224 15.42 -18.19 -12.99
C ARG A 224 15.14 -18.26 -11.49
N TRP A 225 16.15 -18.47 -10.65
CA TRP A 225 15.96 -18.56 -9.21
C TRP A 225 15.43 -17.24 -8.64
N LEU A 226 15.95 -16.09 -9.12
CA LEU A 226 15.49 -14.78 -8.70
C LEU A 226 14.07 -14.51 -9.21
N GLN A 227 13.77 -14.88 -10.46
CA GLN A 227 12.44 -14.78 -11.05
C GLN A 227 11.36 -15.50 -10.23
N ILE A 228 11.72 -16.62 -9.59
CA ILE A 228 10.82 -17.37 -8.69
C ILE A 228 10.74 -16.73 -7.32
N VAL A 229 11.87 -16.34 -6.73
CA VAL A 229 11.91 -15.74 -5.39
C VAL A 229 11.13 -14.44 -5.31
N VAL A 230 11.19 -13.59 -6.33
CA VAL A 230 10.45 -12.32 -6.36
C VAL A 230 8.92 -12.49 -6.37
N LEU A 231 8.39 -13.65 -6.74
CA LEU A 231 6.94 -13.93 -6.69
C LEU A 231 6.36 -13.96 -5.27
N VAL A 232 7.22 -14.09 -4.25
CA VAL A 232 6.80 -13.94 -2.83
C VAL A 232 6.54 -12.48 -2.47
N ASN A 233 6.94 -11.56 -3.33
CA ASN A 233 6.80 -10.12 -3.11
C ASN A 233 5.49 -9.60 -3.73
N PRO A 234 4.54 -9.08 -2.93
CA PRO A 234 3.27 -8.56 -3.43
C PRO A 234 3.45 -7.35 -4.37
N LEU A 235 4.53 -6.57 -4.21
CA LEU A 235 4.79 -5.41 -5.05
C LEU A 235 5.04 -5.78 -6.52
N VAL A 236 5.58 -6.98 -6.81
CA VAL A 236 5.76 -7.45 -8.19
C VAL A 236 4.44 -7.46 -8.94
N TYR A 237 3.40 -8.03 -8.35
CA TYR A 237 2.07 -8.11 -8.97
C TYR A 237 1.43 -6.72 -9.11
N MET A 238 1.68 -5.81 -8.16
CA MET A 238 1.21 -4.42 -8.26
C MET A 238 1.90 -3.69 -9.43
N CYS A 239 3.23 -3.78 -9.53
CA CYS A 239 3.99 -3.14 -10.62
C CYS A 239 3.62 -3.70 -11.98
N GLU A 240 3.49 -5.04 -12.11
CA GLU A 240 3.05 -5.68 -13.36
C GLU A 240 1.60 -5.29 -13.70
N GLY A 241 0.72 -5.19 -12.70
CA GLY A 241 -0.65 -4.73 -12.87
C GLY A 241 -0.72 -3.27 -13.36
N PHE A 242 0.07 -2.38 -12.79
CA PHE A 242 0.13 -0.99 -13.26
C PHE A 242 0.79 -0.87 -14.65
N ARG A 243 1.74 -1.75 -15.02
CA ARG A 243 2.23 -1.84 -16.40
C ARG A 243 1.11 -2.22 -17.36
N LEU A 244 0.35 -3.26 -17.05
CA LEU A 244 -0.81 -3.64 -17.85
C LEU A 244 -1.82 -2.49 -18.00
N ALA A 245 -2.03 -1.70 -16.93
CA ALA A 245 -3.02 -0.62 -16.90
C ALA A 245 -2.55 0.68 -17.55
N LEU A 246 -1.25 0.98 -17.54
CA LEU A 246 -0.71 2.31 -17.90
C LEU A 246 0.20 2.30 -19.14
N THR A 247 0.58 1.12 -19.66
CA THR A 247 1.50 1.05 -20.80
C THR A 247 0.93 0.18 -21.93
N SER A 248 1.33 0.47 -23.16
CA SER A 248 1.03 -0.37 -24.32
C SER A 248 2.34 -0.94 -24.90
N GLY A 249 2.32 -2.22 -25.29
CA GLY A 249 3.47 -2.88 -25.92
C GLY A 249 4.63 -3.24 -24.98
N VAL A 250 4.53 -3.01 -23.69
CA VAL A 250 5.49 -3.48 -22.68
C VAL A 250 5.14 -4.90 -22.27
N VAL A 251 6.16 -5.77 -22.24
CA VAL A 251 5.96 -7.16 -21.78
C VAL A 251 5.59 -7.15 -20.30
N HIS A 252 4.50 -7.80 -19.97
CA HIS A 252 4.00 -7.95 -18.61
C HIS A 252 3.65 -9.41 -18.29
N MET A 253 3.46 -9.72 -17.02
CA MET A 253 3.01 -11.02 -16.55
C MET A 253 1.61 -11.35 -17.11
N PRO A 254 1.24 -12.64 -17.30
CA PRO A 254 -0.12 -13.01 -17.70
C PRO A 254 -1.18 -12.38 -16.79
N ILE A 255 -2.25 -11.84 -17.38
CA ILE A 255 -3.30 -11.09 -16.67
C ILE A 255 -3.88 -11.89 -15.50
N TRP A 256 -4.17 -13.17 -15.71
CA TRP A 256 -4.70 -14.06 -14.65
C TRP A 256 -3.73 -14.18 -13.47
N ALA A 257 -2.41 -14.22 -13.72
CA ALA A 257 -1.40 -14.35 -12.67
C ALA A 257 -1.30 -13.06 -11.84
N ILE A 258 -1.41 -11.88 -12.47
CA ILE A 258 -1.45 -10.58 -11.80
C ILE A 258 -2.63 -10.53 -10.83
N TYR A 259 -3.86 -10.79 -11.31
CA TYR A 259 -5.05 -10.75 -10.46
C TYR A 259 -5.04 -11.84 -9.38
N ALA A 260 -4.66 -13.07 -9.72
CA ALA A 260 -4.57 -14.16 -8.75
C ALA A 260 -3.58 -13.85 -7.63
N GLY A 261 -2.39 -13.34 -7.99
CA GLY A 261 -1.38 -12.94 -7.01
C GLY A 261 -1.86 -11.79 -6.12
N MET A 262 -2.39 -10.71 -6.71
CA MET A 262 -2.88 -9.57 -5.94
C MET A 262 -4.03 -9.96 -5.00
N ILE A 263 -5.00 -10.75 -5.47
CA ILE A 263 -6.13 -11.21 -4.65
C ILE A 263 -5.66 -12.14 -3.54
N ALA A 264 -4.78 -13.11 -3.87
CA ALA A 264 -4.24 -14.05 -2.89
C ALA A 264 -3.50 -13.32 -1.76
N PHE A 265 -2.59 -12.40 -2.10
CA PHE A 265 -1.90 -11.58 -1.09
C PHE A 265 -2.86 -10.69 -0.30
N THR A 266 -3.84 -10.08 -0.94
CA THR A 266 -4.84 -9.25 -0.25
C THR A 266 -5.62 -10.06 0.77
N VAL A 267 -6.08 -11.25 0.41
CA VAL A 267 -6.84 -12.13 1.30
C VAL A 267 -5.97 -12.62 2.46
N VAL A 268 -4.78 -13.13 2.15
CA VAL A 268 -3.85 -13.67 3.17
C VAL A 268 -3.42 -12.57 4.14
N LEU A 269 -2.98 -11.41 3.63
CA LEU A 269 -2.52 -10.31 4.48
C LEU A 269 -3.66 -9.69 5.29
N SER A 270 -4.86 -9.57 4.72
CA SER A 270 -6.03 -9.10 5.46
C SER A 270 -6.40 -10.07 6.59
N TRP A 271 -6.42 -11.37 6.30
CA TRP A 271 -6.71 -12.39 7.31
C TRP A 271 -5.66 -12.39 8.43
N VAL A 272 -4.37 -12.42 8.10
CA VAL A 272 -3.26 -12.40 9.05
C VAL A 272 -3.25 -11.10 9.88
N GLY A 273 -3.52 -9.96 9.22
CA GLY A 273 -3.58 -8.66 9.88
C GLY A 273 -4.76 -8.54 10.84
N ILE A 274 -5.95 -8.98 10.44
CA ILE A 274 -7.16 -8.97 11.28
C ILE A 274 -7.00 -9.93 12.48
N ASP A 275 -6.46 -11.12 12.26
CA ASP A 275 -6.19 -12.07 13.37
C ASP A 275 -5.14 -11.50 14.34
N GLY A 276 -4.04 -10.93 13.82
CA GLY A 276 -3.05 -10.25 14.64
C GLY A 276 -3.61 -9.08 15.45
N PHE A 277 -4.49 -8.28 14.83
CA PHE A 277 -5.19 -7.19 15.51
C PHE A 277 -6.07 -7.71 16.65
N ARG A 278 -6.89 -8.73 16.36
CA ARG A 278 -7.75 -9.34 17.38
C ARG A 278 -6.97 -9.89 18.58
N ARG A 279 -5.88 -10.62 18.32
CA ARG A 279 -5.02 -11.16 19.40
C ARG A 279 -4.43 -10.05 20.25
N ARG A 280 -3.93 -8.99 19.62
CA ARG A 280 -3.28 -7.88 20.32
C ARG A 280 -4.25 -7.03 21.14
N VAL A 281 -5.50 -6.90 20.72
CA VAL A 281 -6.56 -6.21 21.47
C VAL A 281 -7.06 -7.04 22.67
N LEU A 282 -7.06 -8.37 22.53
CA LEU A 282 -7.60 -9.28 23.55
C LEU A 282 -6.54 -9.78 24.55
N SER A 283 -5.23 -9.57 24.28
CA SER A 283 -4.14 -9.88 25.21
C SER A 283 -3.86 -8.70 26.14
#